data_8782df36dfc3a61b3fc1c9d15248eef1
#
_entry.id   8782df36dfc3a61b3fc1c9d15248eef1
#
_cell.length_a   1.000
_cell.length_b   1.000
_cell.length_c   1.000
_cell.angle_alpha   90.00
_cell.angle_beta   90.00
_cell.angle_gamma   90.00
#
_symmetry.space_group_name_H-M   'P 1'
#
loop_
_entity.id
_entity.type
_entity.pdbx_description
1 polymer ?
#
loop_
_entity_poly.entity_id
_entity_poly.type
_entity_poly.pdbx_seq_one_letter_code
_entity_poly.pdbx_strand_id
1 'polypeptide(L)'
;MRRLLLSLATALLASLAASAGAAACYADYKAKQDNPLRLHYGVAEVRGDCTRAAARDDLARRLAAQGWTLLNVVSVFDETGLEKRKDSAGPNFLRF
;
A
#
# COMPACT_ATOMS: atom_id res chain seq x y z
N MET A 1 -5.72 31.91 32.40
CA MET A 1 -6.74 31.01 31.83
C MET A 1 -6.94 31.18 30.34
N ARG A 2 -7.15 32.40 29.83
CA ARG A 2 -7.33 32.62 28.38
C ARG A 2 -6.15 32.14 27.53
N ARG A 3 -4.91 32.32 27.99
CA ARG A 3 -3.69 31.90 27.26
C ARG A 3 -3.55 30.38 27.14
N LEU A 4 -3.99 29.64 28.15
CA LEU A 4 -3.97 28.16 28.13
C LEU A 4 -4.96 27.59 27.13
N LEU A 5 -6.15 28.16 27.00
CA LEU A 5 -7.18 27.72 26.04
C LEU A 5 -6.72 27.96 24.60
N LEU A 6 -6.08 29.09 24.32
CA LEU A 6 -5.53 29.38 22.98
C LEU A 6 -4.41 28.41 22.58
N SER A 7 -3.54 28.04 23.51
CA SER A 7 -2.46 27.08 23.27
C SER A 7 -3.00 25.70 22.95
N LEU A 8 -4.05 25.22 23.60
CA LEU A 8 -4.69 23.94 23.33
C LEU A 8 -5.32 23.89 21.93
N ALA A 9 -5.99 24.97 21.52
CA ALA A 9 -6.60 25.04 20.18
C ALA A 9 -5.56 24.98 19.08
N THR A 10 -4.40 25.63 19.24
CA THR A 10 -3.30 25.61 18.29
C THR A 10 -2.69 24.21 18.13
N ALA A 11 -2.50 23.48 19.22
CA ALA A 11 -1.98 22.13 19.22
C ALA A 11 -2.91 21.16 18.48
N LEU A 12 -4.22 21.29 18.64
CA LEU A 12 -5.22 20.47 17.96
C LEU A 12 -5.19 20.66 16.43
N LEU A 13 -5.08 21.88 15.96
CA LEU A 13 -4.99 22.22 14.54
C LEU A 13 -3.72 21.65 13.91
N ALA A 14 -2.59 21.69 14.59
CA ALA A 14 -1.33 21.14 14.11
C ALA A 14 -1.42 19.60 13.95
N SER A 15 -2.08 18.90 14.86
CA SER A 15 -2.30 17.45 14.77
C SER A 15 -3.16 17.06 13.57
N LEU A 16 -4.22 17.80 13.28
CA LEU A 16 -5.09 17.57 12.13
C LEU A 16 -4.34 17.80 10.81
N ALA A 17 -3.53 18.81 10.69
CA ALA A 17 -2.72 19.11 9.52
C ALA A 17 -1.70 17.99 9.25
N ALA A 18 -1.05 17.44 10.28
CA ALA A 18 -0.11 16.33 10.14
C ALA A 18 -0.79 15.04 9.63
N SER A 19 -2.02 14.75 10.08
CA SER A 19 -2.78 13.58 9.64
C SER A 19 -3.26 13.69 8.18
N ALA A 20 -3.56 14.90 7.72
CA ALA A 20 -4.07 15.13 6.36
C ALA A 20 -3.00 14.96 5.26
N GLY A 21 -1.70 14.93 5.63
CA GLY A 21 -0.59 14.84 4.67
C GLY A 21 -0.22 13.42 4.22
N ALA A 22 -0.82 12.37 4.82
CA ALA A 22 -0.48 11.00 4.49
C ALA A 22 -1.25 10.54 3.24
N ALA A 23 -0.53 10.29 2.13
CA ALA A 23 -1.11 9.75 0.91
C ALA A 23 -1.00 8.23 0.90
N ALA A 24 -2.04 7.55 0.40
CA ALA A 24 -2.01 6.10 0.19
C ALA A 24 -1.13 5.76 -1.00
N CYS A 25 -0.41 4.65 -0.90
CA CYS A 25 0.45 4.13 -1.94
C CYS A 25 0.10 2.68 -2.23
N TYR A 26 0.07 2.33 -3.50
CA TYR A 26 -0.28 0.99 -3.98
C TYR A 26 0.80 0.48 -4.92
N ALA A 27 0.84 -0.82 -5.10
CA ALA A 27 1.71 -1.46 -6.08
C ALA A 27 0.94 -2.54 -6.81
N ASP A 28 1.22 -2.70 -8.10
CA ASP A 28 0.85 -3.89 -8.82
C ASP A 28 2.07 -4.81 -8.92
N TYR A 29 1.82 -6.09 -8.90
CA TYR A 29 2.88 -7.09 -8.78
C TYR A 29 2.49 -8.39 -9.47
N LYS A 30 3.49 -9.23 -9.70
CA LYS A 30 3.33 -10.61 -10.15
C LYS A 30 3.92 -11.55 -9.12
N ALA A 31 3.22 -12.65 -8.88
CA ALA A 31 3.61 -13.66 -7.91
C ALA A 31 3.37 -15.07 -8.44
N LYS A 32 4.03 -16.04 -7.82
CA LYS A 32 3.90 -17.45 -8.19
C LYS A 32 3.73 -18.34 -6.96
N GLN A 33 3.15 -19.51 -7.20
CA GLN A 33 3.23 -20.71 -6.35
C GLN A 33 3.79 -21.85 -7.19
N ASP A 34 4.47 -22.80 -6.53
CA ASP A 34 4.95 -24.02 -7.16
C ASP A 34 4.13 -25.22 -6.67
N ASN A 35 4.17 -26.34 -7.43
CA ASN A 35 3.58 -27.66 -7.10
C ASN A 35 2.05 -27.66 -6.95
N PRO A 36 1.25 -27.33 -7.96
CA PRO A 36 1.63 -26.97 -9.34
C PRO A 36 1.96 -25.48 -9.48
N LEU A 37 2.61 -25.12 -10.57
CA LEU A 37 2.90 -23.71 -10.86
C LEU A 37 1.61 -22.93 -11.06
N ARG A 38 1.45 -21.86 -10.29
CA ARG A 38 0.37 -20.90 -10.43
C ARG A 38 0.97 -19.51 -10.49
N LEU A 39 0.39 -18.66 -11.28
CA LEU A 39 0.80 -17.26 -11.43
C LEU A 39 -0.41 -16.37 -11.16
N HIS A 40 -0.16 -15.21 -10.53
CA HIS A 40 -1.18 -14.18 -10.49
C HIS A 40 -0.58 -12.78 -10.59
N TYR A 41 -1.38 -11.87 -11.12
CA TYR A 41 -1.17 -10.44 -11.08
C TYR A 41 -2.09 -9.87 -10.02
N GLY A 42 -1.58 -9.01 -9.17
CA GLY A 42 -2.35 -8.42 -8.08
C GLY A 42 -2.03 -6.95 -7.85
N VAL A 43 -2.86 -6.34 -7.04
CA VAL A 43 -2.70 -4.96 -6.55
C VAL A 43 -2.80 -4.98 -5.04
N ALA A 44 -1.87 -4.33 -4.37
CA ALA A 44 -1.86 -4.25 -2.90
C ALA A 44 -1.52 -2.84 -2.44
N GLU A 45 -2.01 -2.47 -1.27
CA GLU A 45 -1.56 -1.26 -0.59
C GLU A 45 -0.16 -1.47 -0.05
N VAL A 46 0.74 -0.53 -0.28
CA VAL A 46 2.11 -0.57 0.21
C VAL A 46 2.14 -0.02 1.64
N ARG A 47 2.73 -0.77 2.53
CA ARG A 47 2.99 -0.37 3.91
C ARG A 47 4.42 0.14 4.00
N GLY A 48 4.58 1.41 4.34
CA GLY A 48 5.88 2.08 4.39
C GLY A 48 6.08 3.04 3.23
N ASP A 49 7.33 3.23 2.82
CA ASP A 49 7.68 4.20 1.78
C ASP A 49 7.09 3.84 0.43
N CYS A 50 6.66 4.85 -0.31
CA CYS A 50 6.08 4.68 -1.64
C CYS A 50 7.20 4.61 -2.69
N THR A 51 8.01 3.55 -2.63
CA THR A 51 9.08 3.27 -3.59
C THR A 51 8.97 1.82 -4.04
N ARG A 52 9.50 1.53 -5.22
CA ARG A 52 9.52 0.14 -5.73
C ARG A 52 10.29 -0.78 -4.78
N ALA A 53 11.41 -0.35 -4.24
CA ALA A 53 12.23 -1.16 -3.33
C ALA A 53 11.49 -1.47 -2.03
N ALA A 54 10.84 -0.47 -1.40
CA ALA A 54 10.06 -0.67 -0.19
C ALA A 54 8.83 -1.55 -0.45
N ALA A 55 8.15 -1.36 -1.57
CA ALA A 55 7.02 -2.20 -1.98
C ALA A 55 7.45 -3.65 -2.17
N ARG A 56 8.58 -3.89 -2.81
CA ARG A 56 9.12 -5.24 -3.00
C ARG A 56 9.37 -5.94 -1.67
N ASP A 57 10.01 -5.29 -0.74
CA ASP A 57 10.31 -5.87 0.57
C ASP A 57 9.04 -6.17 1.37
N ASP A 58 8.10 -5.24 1.37
CA ASP A 58 6.82 -5.39 2.05
C ASP A 58 5.99 -6.53 1.45
N LEU A 59 5.81 -6.53 0.13
CA LEU A 59 5.00 -7.53 -0.56
C LEU A 59 5.64 -8.91 -0.52
N ALA A 60 6.96 -9.02 -0.63
CA ALA A 60 7.64 -10.31 -0.54
C ALA A 60 7.32 -11.02 0.78
N ARG A 61 7.36 -10.29 1.89
CA ARG A 61 7.03 -10.84 3.21
C ARG A 61 5.56 -11.24 3.33
N ARG A 62 4.66 -10.37 2.90
CA ARG A 62 3.21 -10.58 3.03
C ARG A 62 2.73 -11.71 2.13
N LEU A 63 3.24 -11.81 0.93
CA LEU A 63 2.93 -12.89 0.00
C LEU A 63 3.49 -14.22 0.50
N ALA A 64 4.72 -14.24 1.01
CA ALA A 64 5.34 -15.46 1.56
C ALA A 64 4.50 -16.03 2.71
N ALA A 65 3.93 -15.19 3.56
CA ALA A 65 3.05 -15.61 4.64
C ALA A 65 1.78 -16.32 4.13
N GLN A 66 1.39 -16.08 2.88
CA GLN A 66 0.24 -16.70 2.21
C GLN A 66 0.64 -17.81 1.25
N GLY A 67 1.91 -18.22 1.25
CA GLY A 67 2.40 -19.29 0.39
C GLY A 67 2.73 -18.85 -1.03
N TRP A 68 2.89 -17.55 -1.28
CA TRP A 68 3.22 -17.01 -2.58
C TRP A 68 4.62 -16.43 -2.61
N THR A 69 5.28 -16.54 -3.75
CA THR A 69 6.59 -15.92 -3.99
C THR A 69 6.43 -14.72 -4.91
N LEU A 70 6.86 -13.56 -4.45
CA LEU A 70 6.87 -12.37 -5.29
C LEU A 70 7.88 -12.55 -6.42
N LEU A 71 7.45 -12.32 -7.67
CA LEU A 71 8.33 -12.31 -8.83
C LEU A 71 8.88 -10.93 -9.10
N ASN A 72 8.00 -9.94 -9.18
CA ASN A 72 8.40 -8.55 -9.35
C ASN A 72 7.28 -7.59 -9.00
N VAL A 73 7.65 -6.38 -8.62
CA VAL A 73 6.76 -5.23 -8.53
C VAL A 73 6.76 -4.55 -9.90
N VAL A 74 5.59 -4.46 -10.52
CA VAL A 74 5.44 -3.83 -11.84
C VAL A 74 5.58 -2.31 -11.71
N SER A 75 4.81 -1.71 -10.81
CA SER A 75 4.86 -0.26 -10.56
C SER A 75 4.35 0.08 -9.17
N VAL A 76 4.61 1.31 -8.72
CA VAL A 76 3.98 1.91 -7.55
C VAL A 76 3.17 3.12 -8.01
N PHE A 77 2.02 3.37 -7.37
CA PHE A 77 1.08 4.40 -7.81
C PHE A 77 0.17 4.83 -6.66
N ASP A 78 -0.55 5.95 -6.84
CA ASP A 78 -1.56 6.41 -5.90
C ASP A 78 -2.95 5.85 -6.26
N GLU A 79 -3.97 6.28 -5.53
CA GLU A 79 -5.35 5.80 -5.72
C GLU A 79 -5.91 6.05 -7.11
N THR A 80 -5.40 7.02 -7.85
CA THR A 80 -5.88 7.29 -9.22
C THR A 80 -5.54 6.17 -10.19
N GLY A 81 -4.56 5.33 -9.85
CA GLY A 81 -4.16 4.18 -10.67
C GLY A 81 -4.92 2.88 -10.38
N LEU A 82 -5.83 2.87 -9.41
CA LEU A 82 -6.52 1.64 -9.01
C LEU A 82 -7.54 1.16 -10.03
N GLU A 83 -8.40 2.04 -10.52
CA GLU A 83 -9.55 1.66 -11.35
C GLU A 83 -9.13 0.90 -12.62
N LYS A 84 -8.11 1.37 -13.31
CA LYS A 84 -7.64 0.73 -14.54
C LYS A 84 -6.99 -0.64 -14.35
N ARG A 85 -6.65 -1.02 -13.10
CA ARG A 85 -6.01 -2.29 -12.76
C ARG A 85 -6.96 -3.30 -12.14
N LYS A 86 -8.14 -2.88 -11.76
CA LYS A 86 -9.11 -3.66 -11.01
C LYS A 86 -9.51 -4.96 -11.72
N ASP A 87 -9.87 -4.87 -12.98
CA ASP A 87 -10.31 -6.03 -13.75
C ASP A 87 -9.18 -7.05 -13.97
N SER A 88 -7.97 -6.56 -14.27
CA SER A 88 -6.80 -7.41 -14.47
C SER A 88 -6.37 -8.12 -13.19
N ALA A 89 -6.47 -7.46 -12.04
CA ALA A 89 -6.14 -8.06 -10.77
C ALA A 89 -7.22 -9.05 -10.29
N GLY A 90 -8.49 -8.78 -10.62
CA GLY A 90 -9.61 -9.65 -10.27
C GLY A 90 -9.66 -9.99 -8.79
N PRO A 91 -9.63 -11.28 -8.40
CA PRO A 91 -9.69 -11.68 -6.99
C PRO A 91 -8.47 -11.26 -6.17
N ASN A 92 -7.39 -10.82 -6.81
CA ASN A 92 -6.17 -10.35 -6.15
C ASN A 92 -6.09 -8.83 -6.09
N PHE A 93 -7.22 -8.16 -6.20
CA PHE A 93 -7.30 -6.71 -6.06
C PHE A 93 -7.46 -6.33 -4.59
N LEU A 94 -6.47 -5.65 -4.03
CA LEU A 94 -6.46 -5.16 -2.63
C LEU A 94 -6.73 -6.27 -1.60
N ARG A 95 -6.26 -7.45 -1.87
CA ARG A 95 -6.48 -8.61 -1.00
C ARG A 95 -5.52 -8.68 0.18
N PHE A 96 -4.36 -8.12 0.02
CA PHE A 96 -3.33 -8.08 1.06
C PHE A 96 -3.22 -6.73 1.73
#